data_c394631f3c444ad9cfd23f8d8203225b
#
_entry.id   c394631f3c444ad9cfd23f8d8203225b
#
_cell.length_a   1.000
_cell.length_b   1.000
_cell.length_c   1.000
_cell.angle_alpha   90.00
_cell.angle_beta   90.00
_cell.angle_gamma   90.00
#
_symmetry.space_group_name_H-M   'P 1'
#
loop_
_entity.id
_entity.type
_entity.pdbx_description
1 polymer ?
#
loop_
_entity_poly.entity_id
_entity_poly.type
_entity_poly.pdbx_seq_one_letter_code
_entity_poly.pdbx_strand_id
1 'polypeptide(L)'
;NPELKIVAGSFLPNGSSAVDSAGNTGTGFSVARTGTGSFTVTLEDKYPGLLSAQCSVALAAAADTKVQFGAIDVSSAKTVVITVITTASAADIASNAANRIHFVLFLRNTSLTK
;
A
#
# COMPACT_ATOMS: atom_id res chain seq x y z
N ASN A 1 -14.11 -10.97 14.83
CA ASN A 1 -15.19 -10.75 13.90
C ASN A 1 -14.93 -11.53 12.61
N PRO A 2 -15.72 -12.60 12.32
CA PRO A 2 -15.47 -13.40 11.12
C PRO A 2 -15.68 -12.66 9.81
N GLU A 3 -16.39 -11.53 9.83
CA GLU A 3 -16.59 -10.74 8.62
C GLU A 3 -15.38 -9.85 8.31
N LEU A 4 -14.53 -9.58 9.29
CA LEU A 4 -13.45 -8.61 9.15
C LEU A 4 -12.12 -9.30 9.00
N LYS A 5 -11.37 -8.93 7.98
CA LYS A 5 -9.97 -9.29 7.81
C LYS A 5 -9.14 -8.01 7.71
N ILE A 6 -8.07 -7.95 8.47
CA ILE A 6 -7.18 -6.80 8.46
C ILE A 6 -5.86 -7.22 7.82
N VAL A 7 -5.46 -6.49 6.77
CA VAL A 7 -4.13 -6.62 6.17
C VAL A 7 -3.44 -5.29 6.39
N ALA A 8 -2.38 -5.32 7.16
CA ALA A 8 -1.64 -4.10 7.52
C ALA A 8 -0.16 -4.34 7.33
N GLY A 9 0.54 -3.31 6.92
CA GLY A 9 1.97 -3.42 6.77
C GLY A 9 2.61 -2.14 6.33
N SER A 10 3.89 -2.25 6.01
CA SER A 10 4.65 -1.12 5.50
C SER A 10 5.75 -1.62 4.59
N PHE A 11 6.24 -0.71 3.75
CA PHE A 11 7.35 -1.02 2.86
C PHE A 11 8.24 0.20 2.69
N LEU A 12 9.47 -0.05 2.23
CA LEU A 12 10.47 1.00 2.02
C LEU A 12 10.55 1.33 0.54
N PRO A 13 10.18 2.55 0.14
CA PRO A 13 10.47 3.00 -1.22
C PRO A 13 11.97 2.99 -1.48
N ASN A 14 12.36 2.74 -2.71
CA ASN A 14 13.77 2.60 -3.08
C ASN A 14 14.11 3.48 -4.29
N GLY A 15 13.75 4.75 -4.21
CA GLY A 15 13.97 5.70 -5.31
C GLY A 15 13.22 5.23 -6.55
N SER A 16 13.92 5.19 -7.68
CA SER A 16 13.35 4.70 -8.93
C SER A 16 13.57 3.19 -9.14
N SER A 17 14.11 2.51 -8.14
CA SER A 17 14.37 1.08 -8.20
C SER A 17 13.23 0.26 -7.59
N ALA A 18 13.26 -1.05 -7.80
CA ALA A 18 12.25 -1.95 -7.25
C ALA A 18 12.28 -1.95 -5.72
N VAL A 19 11.11 -2.14 -5.11
CA VAL A 19 11.01 -2.27 -3.66
C VAL A 19 11.72 -3.53 -3.20
N ASP A 20 12.58 -3.39 -2.18
CA ASP A 20 13.25 -4.53 -1.58
C ASP A 20 12.31 -5.20 -0.58
N SER A 21 11.88 -6.41 -0.89
CA SER A 21 10.93 -7.12 -0.04
C SER A 21 11.46 -7.39 1.37
N ALA A 22 12.79 -7.40 1.57
CA ALA A 22 13.35 -7.57 2.90
C ALA A 22 13.02 -6.41 3.82
N GLY A 23 12.69 -5.23 3.28
CA GLY A 23 12.26 -4.08 4.06
C GLY A 23 10.78 -4.05 4.38
N ASN A 24 9.99 -4.99 3.86
CA ASN A 24 8.56 -5.02 4.13
C ASN A 24 8.27 -5.50 5.54
N THR A 25 7.28 -4.91 6.17
CA THR A 25 6.78 -5.32 7.48
C THR A 25 5.32 -5.69 7.35
N GLY A 26 4.94 -6.84 7.89
CA GLY A 26 3.59 -7.36 7.77
C GLY A 26 3.55 -8.59 6.88
N THR A 27 2.39 -9.22 6.80
CA THR A 27 2.19 -10.44 6.02
C THR A 27 0.91 -10.34 5.22
N GLY A 28 0.78 -11.21 4.23
CA GLY A 28 -0.42 -11.30 3.41
C GLY A 28 -0.37 -10.45 2.16
N PHE A 29 0.78 -9.88 1.83
CA PHE A 29 0.91 -9.02 0.66
C PHE A 29 2.33 -9.01 0.12
N SER A 30 2.46 -8.54 -1.11
CA SER A 30 3.74 -8.17 -1.71
C SER A 30 3.60 -6.80 -2.36
N VAL A 31 4.71 -6.12 -2.59
CA VAL A 31 4.70 -4.77 -3.14
C VAL A 31 5.67 -4.68 -4.31
N ALA A 32 5.23 -4.03 -5.38
CA ALA A 32 6.07 -3.77 -6.55
C ALA A 32 5.95 -2.30 -6.95
N ARG A 33 7.06 -1.70 -7.38
CA ARG A 33 7.04 -0.37 -7.96
C ARG A 33 6.65 -0.50 -9.43
N THR A 34 5.58 0.17 -9.83
CA THR A 34 5.07 0.06 -11.19
C THR A 34 5.29 1.32 -12.04
N GLY A 35 5.82 2.36 -11.43
CA GLY A 35 6.11 3.62 -12.13
C GLY A 35 6.55 4.67 -11.13
N THR A 36 6.77 5.91 -11.61
CA THR A 36 7.17 7.01 -10.74
C THR A 36 6.11 7.26 -9.68
N GLY A 37 6.48 7.10 -8.42
CA GLY A 37 5.57 7.30 -7.30
C GLY A 37 4.39 6.33 -7.26
N SER A 38 4.47 5.22 -7.98
CA SER A 38 3.35 4.28 -8.07
C SER A 38 3.79 2.91 -7.58
N PHE A 39 3.04 2.37 -6.62
CA PHE A 39 3.31 1.06 -6.03
C PHE A 39 2.04 0.23 -6.08
N THR A 40 2.20 -1.05 -6.42
CA THR A 40 1.09 -1.98 -6.40
C THR A 40 1.30 -2.99 -5.28
N VAL A 41 0.34 -3.01 -4.34
CA VAL A 41 0.30 -4.01 -3.29
C VAL A 41 -0.56 -5.16 -3.80
N THR A 42 0.00 -6.36 -3.82
CA THR A 42 -0.73 -7.56 -4.24
C THR A 42 -1.02 -8.40 -3.01
N LEU A 43 -2.30 -8.68 -2.79
CA LEU A 43 -2.74 -9.49 -1.66
C LEU A 43 -2.56 -10.97 -1.96
N GLU A 44 -2.41 -11.79 -0.93
CA GLU A 44 -2.29 -13.23 -1.11
C GLU A 44 -3.61 -13.85 -1.51
N ASP A 45 -4.72 -13.33 -1.00
CA ASP A 45 -6.05 -13.88 -1.22
C ASP A 45 -6.98 -12.84 -1.81
N LYS A 46 -8.07 -13.30 -2.40
CA LYS A 46 -9.16 -12.46 -2.85
C LYS A 46 -10.15 -12.28 -1.71
N TYR A 47 -10.78 -11.11 -1.65
CA TYR A 47 -11.76 -10.81 -0.63
C TYR A 47 -13.02 -10.26 -1.28
N PRO A 48 -14.22 -10.53 -0.70
CA PRO A 48 -15.47 -10.06 -1.30
C PRO A 48 -15.59 -8.54 -1.43
N GLY A 49 -14.91 -7.80 -0.57
CA GLY A 49 -14.94 -6.34 -0.68
C GLY A 49 -14.01 -5.65 0.28
N LEU A 50 -13.86 -4.36 0.07
CA LEU A 50 -13.07 -3.49 0.93
C LEU A 50 -14.02 -2.66 1.80
N LEU A 51 -13.82 -2.68 3.10
CA LEU A 51 -14.62 -1.88 4.03
C LEU A 51 -14.02 -0.50 4.25
N SER A 52 -12.69 -0.45 4.41
CA SER A 52 -11.99 0.80 4.63
C SER A 52 -10.52 0.61 4.37
N ALA A 53 -9.82 1.70 4.04
CA ALA A 53 -8.39 1.64 3.78
C ALA A 53 -7.75 2.97 4.19
N GLN A 54 -6.54 2.89 4.72
CA GLN A 54 -5.77 4.07 5.07
C GLN A 54 -4.31 3.85 4.72
N CYS A 55 -3.64 4.92 4.31
CA CYS A 55 -2.20 4.88 4.09
C CYS A 55 -1.59 6.18 4.58
N SER A 56 -0.31 6.11 4.93
CA SER A 56 0.44 7.26 5.40
C SER A 56 1.91 7.07 5.06
N VAL A 57 2.67 8.15 5.16
CA VAL A 57 4.09 8.12 4.85
C VAL A 57 4.87 8.70 6.03
N ALA A 58 5.95 8.02 6.40
CA ALA A 58 6.92 8.52 7.38
C ALA A 58 8.21 8.83 6.61
N LEU A 59 8.78 9.98 6.88
CA LEU A 59 9.99 10.44 6.21
C LEU A 59 11.07 10.78 7.22
N ALA A 60 12.33 10.56 6.84
CA ALA A 60 13.47 10.92 7.66
C ALA A 60 13.53 12.43 7.89
N ALA A 61 13.10 13.22 6.92
CA ALA A 61 13.04 14.68 7.01
C ALA A 61 11.68 15.16 6.56
N ALA A 62 11.13 16.16 7.23
CA ALA A 62 9.82 16.70 6.87
C ALA A 62 9.81 17.22 5.44
N ALA A 63 8.76 16.89 4.71
CA ALA A 63 8.61 17.29 3.31
C ALA A 63 7.13 17.32 2.95
N ASP A 64 6.81 18.00 1.86
CA ASP A 64 5.44 18.04 1.35
C ASP A 64 5.18 16.83 0.48
N THR A 65 5.05 15.68 1.14
CA THR A 65 4.84 14.39 0.47
C THR A 65 3.58 13.75 1.02
N LYS A 66 2.75 13.26 0.12
CA LYS A 66 1.48 12.62 0.47
C LYS A 66 1.39 11.27 -0.21
N VAL A 67 0.61 10.37 0.39
CA VAL A 67 0.27 9.10 -0.24
C VAL A 67 -1.24 8.98 -0.31
N GLN A 68 -1.72 8.34 -1.36
CA GLN A 68 -3.15 8.07 -1.53
C GLN A 68 -3.32 6.76 -2.25
N PHE A 69 -4.51 6.17 -2.10
CA PHE A 69 -4.83 4.98 -2.87
C PHE A 69 -5.26 5.36 -4.28
N GLY A 70 -4.82 4.56 -5.23
CA GLY A 70 -5.33 4.61 -6.59
C GLY A 70 -6.37 3.51 -6.79
N ALA A 71 -6.23 2.74 -7.88
CA ALA A 71 -7.18 1.66 -8.16
C ALA A 71 -7.10 0.56 -7.10
N ILE A 72 -8.25 0.09 -6.66
CA ILE A 72 -8.37 -0.97 -5.67
C ILE A 72 -9.25 -2.08 -6.23
N ASP A 73 -8.72 -3.30 -6.30
CA ASP A 73 -9.47 -4.46 -6.77
C ASP A 73 -9.11 -5.65 -5.90
N VAL A 74 -9.84 -5.83 -4.80
CA VAL A 74 -9.54 -6.89 -3.84
C VAL A 74 -10.22 -8.21 -4.19
N SER A 75 -11.21 -8.20 -5.08
CA SER A 75 -12.03 -9.38 -5.36
C SER A 75 -11.61 -10.14 -6.61
N SER A 76 -10.83 -9.55 -7.48
CA SER A 76 -10.42 -10.18 -8.74
C SER A 76 -8.90 -10.17 -8.90
N ALA A 77 -8.30 -9.00 -9.12
CA ALA A 77 -6.85 -8.89 -9.34
C ALA A 77 -6.05 -8.97 -8.04
N LYS A 78 -6.67 -8.75 -6.90
CA LYS A 78 -6.04 -8.74 -5.57
C LYS A 78 -5.02 -7.61 -5.44
N THR A 79 -5.23 -6.48 -6.09
CA THR A 79 -4.26 -5.40 -6.11
C THR A 79 -4.81 -4.12 -5.54
N VAL A 80 -3.93 -3.36 -4.91
CA VAL A 80 -4.22 -2.05 -4.37
C VAL A 80 -3.07 -1.14 -4.78
N VAL A 81 -3.37 -0.05 -5.46
CA VAL A 81 -2.35 0.89 -5.91
C VAL A 81 -2.20 2.00 -4.88
N ILE A 82 -0.95 2.31 -4.52
CA ILE A 82 -0.63 3.45 -3.65
C ILE A 82 0.22 4.42 -4.47
N THR A 83 -0.18 5.68 -4.49
CA THR A 83 0.48 6.72 -5.25
C THR A 83 1.12 7.72 -4.29
N VAL A 84 2.37 8.08 -4.56
CA VAL A 84 3.12 9.10 -3.81
C VAL A 84 3.10 10.39 -4.62
N ILE A 85 2.73 11.47 -3.97
CA ILE A 85 2.63 12.79 -4.62
C ILE A 85 3.46 13.78 -3.81
N THR A 86 4.36 14.49 -4.50
CA THR A 86 5.11 15.58 -3.90
C THR A 86 4.69 16.87 -4.61
N THR A 87 4.21 17.82 -3.85
CA THR A 87 3.65 19.10 -4.32
C THR A 87 2.40 18.85 -5.17
N ALA A 88 2.53 18.56 -6.46
CA ALA A 88 1.37 18.41 -7.34
C ALA A 88 1.50 17.25 -8.31
N SER A 89 2.57 16.46 -8.22
CA SER A 89 2.80 15.39 -9.19
C SER A 89 3.40 14.15 -8.52
N ALA A 90 3.23 13.01 -9.19
CA ALA A 90 3.80 11.76 -8.70
C ALA A 90 5.32 11.85 -8.62
N ALA A 91 5.89 11.31 -7.55
CA ALA A 91 7.32 11.37 -7.32
C ALA A 91 7.78 10.14 -6.53
N ASP A 92 9.03 9.75 -6.78
CA ASP A 92 9.65 8.67 -6.02
C ASP A 92 10.21 9.18 -4.70
N ILE A 93 10.26 8.30 -3.70
CA ILE A 93 10.86 8.60 -2.41
C ILE A 93 12.22 7.90 -2.37
N ALA A 94 13.24 8.64 -1.96
CA ALA A 94 14.60 8.11 -1.88
C ALA A 94 14.70 6.96 -0.90
N SER A 95 15.65 6.05 -1.14
CA SER A 95 15.89 4.93 -0.25
C SER A 95 16.48 5.42 1.07
N ASN A 96 15.79 5.11 2.17
CA ASN A 96 16.23 5.46 3.51
C ASN A 96 15.43 4.60 4.48
N ALA A 97 16.09 4.04 5.48
CA ALA A 97 15.40 3.18 6.45
C ALA A 97 14.27 3.90 7.20
N ALA A 98 14.32 5.23 7.27
CA ALA A 98 13.29 6.03 7.92
C ALA A 98 12.19 6.50 6.96
N ASN A 99 12.35 6.30 5.67
CA ASN A 99 11.32 6.62 4.67
C ASN A 99 10.47 5.38 4.43
N ARG A 100 9.24 5.38 4.95
CA ARG A 100 8.42 4.18 4.96
C ARG A 100 6.97 4.53 4.66
N ILE A 101 6.33 3.75 3.84
CA ILE A 101 4.91 3.89 3.55
C ILE A 101 4.16 2.81 4.33
N HIS A 102 3.18 3.26 5.12
CA HIS A 102 2.33 2.39 5.92
C HIS A 102 0.94 2.32 5.32
N PHE A 103 0.31 1.16 5.42
CA PHE A 103 -1.07 1.02 4.98
C PHE A 103 -1.80 0.02 5.86
N VAL A 104 -3.12 0.15 5.89
CA VAL A 104 -4.00 -0.82 6.53
C VAL A 104 -5.26 -0.95 5.68
N LEU A 105 -5.68 -2.18 5.47
CA LEU A 105 -6.87 -2.51 4.72
C LEU A 105 -7.82 -3.28 5.63
N PHE A 106 -9.06 -2.82 5.70
CA PHE A 106 -10.13 -3.52 6.41
C PHE A 106 -11.02 -4.16 5.36
N LEU A 107 -11.03 -5.49 5.31
CA LEU A 107 -11.61 -6.24 4.22
C LEU A 107 -12.80 -7.05 4.73
N ARG A 108 -13.81 -7.20 3.88
CA ARG A 108 -14.86 -8.16 4.12
C ARG A 108 -14.31 -9.56 3.88
N ASN A 109 -14.56 -10.43 4.82
CA ASN A 109 -14.10 -11.83 4.71
C ASN A 109 -15.28 -12.78 4.52
N THR A 110 -16.44 -12.26 4.17
CA THR A 110 -17.65 -13.03 3.89
C THR A 110 -18.36 -12.43 2.68
N SER A 111 -19.02 -13.29 1.92
CA SER A 111 -19.81 -12.85 0.76
C SER A 111 -21.22 -12.38 1.14
N LEU A 112 -21.59 -12.41 2.41
CA LEU A 112 -22.88 -11.91 2.85
C LEU A 112 -22.95 -10.40 2.63
N THR A 113 -24.11 -9.90 2.21
CA THR A 113 -24.28 -8.50 1.85
C THR A 113 -24.79 -7.63 2.99
N LYS A 114 -24.88 -8.16 4.18
CA LYS A 114 -25.40 -7.39 5.31
C LYS A 114 -24.51 -7.47 6.49
#